data_52d30cbb7b4519a9d77341517c766a3e
#
_entry.id   52d30cbb7b4519a9d77341517c766a3e
#
_cell.length_a   1.000
_cell.length_b   1.000
_cell.length_c   1.000
_cell.angle_alpha   90.00
_cell.angle_beta   90.00
_cell.angle_gamma   90.00
#
_symmetry.space_group_name_H-M   'P 1'
#
loop_
_entity.id
_entity.type
_entity.pdbx_description
1 polymer ?
#
loop_
_entity_poly.entity_id
_entity_poly.type
_entity_poly.pdbx_seq_one_letter_code
_entity_poly.pdbx_strand_id
1 'polypeptide(L)'
;MILMRILIYGAGVIGSLYAALFAEAGYDTNIYARGKRLEALRNNGLQYKKNQEVIKAEIRILGELPNDDIYDFVLLTVRENQLYEALTELKNNKSNTIVTMINSLDSYNKWEDIVGKGRILPAFPGAGGSINDDGILDAALTPRLIQPTTFAEISGNKSERTKQFSEILRHAHIPYKKVTDMHLWQLCHLAMVVPIADAYYESADPEKVEKEWKIMRKTAERLKRNFNFLRKQKGKLSPWKMNIFCFLPLSFLTIMLAVTFGSSFGDKFMYQHARKAPDEMRELHKQFYAYMKKLKEARYEIL
;
A
#
# COMPACT_ATOMS: atom_id res chain seq x y z
N MET A 1 15.32 24.85 -12.90
CA MET A 1 14.58 24.01 -11.91
C MET A 1 15.46 22.80 -11.64
N ILE A 2 15.90 22.60 -10.41
CA ILE A 2 16.69 21.39 -10.06
C ILE A 2 15.76 20.21 -10.24
N LEU A 3 16.13 19.28 -11.13
CA LEU A 3 15.36 18.08 -11.38
C LEU A 3 15.43 17.18 -10.14
N MET A 4 14.29 16.93 -9.48
CA MET A 4 14.26 16.05 -8.30
C MET A 4 14.61 14.63 -8.70
N ARG A 5 15.48 14.01 -7.90
CA ARG A 5 15.93 12.62 -8.06
C ARG A 5 15.11 11.70 -7.18
N ILE A 6 14.49 10.71 -7.79
CA ILE A 6 13.62 9.75 -7.10
C ILE A 6 14.17 8.33 -7.29
N LEU A 7 14.36 7.64 -6.17
CA LEU A 7 14.68 6.22 -6.16
C LEU A 7 13.42 5.40 -5.86
N ILE A 8 13.11 4.45 -6.69
CA ILE A 8 12.15 3.39 -6.40
C ILE A 8 12.94 2.16 -5.92
N TYR A 9 12.84 1.88 -4.62
CA TYR A 9 13.45 0.70 -4.03
C TYR A 9 12.43 -0.46 -4.05
N GLY A 10 12.59 -1.38 -5.00
CA GLY A 10 11.70 -2.50 -5.25
C GLY A 10 10.93 -2.37 -6.57
N ALA A 11 11.22 -3.25 -7.52
CA ALA A 11 10.68 -3.25 -8.89
C ALA A 11 9.48 -4.19 -9.06
N GLY A 12 8.62 -4.29 -8.01
CA GLY A 12 7.33 -4.98 -8.07
C GLY A 12 6.28 -4.15 -8.84
N VAL A 13 5.02 -4.56 -8.77
CA VAL A 13 3.90 -3.89 -9.46
C VAL A 13 3.82 -2.41 -9.07
N ILE A 14 3.79 -2.12 -7.77
CA ILE A 14 3.66 -0.76 -7.24
C ILE A 14 4.88 0.09 -7.63
N GLY A 15 6.10 -0.39 -7.34
CA GLY A 15 7.31 0.36 -7.66
C GLY A 15 7.46 0.62 -9.15
N SER A 16 7.18 -0.37 -10.00
CA SER A 16 7.24 -0.22 -11.45
C SER A 16 6.23 0.81 -11.96
N LEU A 17 5.00 0.84 -11.42
CA LEU A 17 4.01 1.84 -11.83
C LEU A 17 4.43 3.26 -11.43
N TYR A 18 4.86 3.46 -10.18
CA TYR A 18 5.31 4.78 -9.72
C TYR A 18 6.55 5.24 -10.48
N ALA A 19 7.49 4.33 -10.77
CA ALA A 19 8.66 4.65 -11.60
C ALA A 19 8.26 5.15 -12.99
N ALA A 20 7.35 4.45 -13.67
CA ALA A 20 6.86 4.84 -14.98
C ALA A 20 6.18 6.23 -14.96
N LEU A 21 5.30 6.46 -13.97
CA LEU A 21 4.56 7.72 -13.85
C LEU A 21 5.47 8.92 -13.49
N PHE A 22 6.49 8.71 -12.66
CA PHE A 22 7.45 9.77 -12.35
C PHE A 22 8.37 10.08 -13.55
N ALA A 23 8.78 9.06 -14.29
CA ALA A 23 9.55 9.25 -15.53
C ALA A 23 8.73 10.01 -16.58
N GLU A 24 7.45 9.67 -16.77
CA GLU A 24 6.53 10.41 -17.65
C GLU A 24 6.37 11.88 -17.24
N ALA A 25 6.40 12.15 -15.94
CA ALA A 25 6.35 13.50 -15.40
C ALA A 25 7.70 14.25 -15.49
N GLY A 26 8.75 13.61 -16.03
CA GLY A 26 10.06 14.23 -16.26
C GLY A 26 10.97 14.28 -15.04
N TYR A 27 10.73 13.46 -14.01
CA TYR A 27 11.66 13.33 -12.87
C TYR A 27 12.85 12.42 -13.19
N ASP A 28 14.02 12.70 -12.59
CA ASP A 28 15.17 11.77 -12.63
C ASP A 28 14.82 10.52 -11.79
N THR A 29 14.27 9.53 -12.48
CA THR A 29 13.71 8.33 -11.85
C THR A 29 14.66 7.16 -12.00
N ASN A 30 15.00 6.57 -10.86
CA ASN A 30 15.88 5.43 -10.74
C ASN A 30 15.10 4.28 -10.10
N ILE A 31 15.29 3.04 -10.57
CA ILE A 31 14.67 1.86 -9.99
C ILE A 31 15.72 0.83 -9.57
N TYR A 32 15.68 0.46 -8.29
CA TYR A 32 16.53 -0.58 -7.74
C TYR A 32 15.82 -1.92 -7.73
N ALA A 33 16.48 -2.93 -8.28
CA ALA A 33 15.96 -4.30 -8.38
C ALA A 33 17.06 -5.33 -8.14
N ARG A 34 16.64 -6.55 -7.79
CA ARG A 34 17.55 -7.69 -7.55
C ARG A 34 17.10 -8.93 -8.32
N GLY A 35 18.03 -9.89 -8.48
CA GLY A 35 17.77 -11.21 -9.05
C GLY A 35 17.09 -11.17 -10.42
N LYS A 36 16.18 -12.09 -10.66
CA LYS A 36 15.47 -12.25 -11.95
C LYS A 36 14.79 -10.95 -12.44
N ARG A 37 14.27 -10.11 -11.52
CA ARG A 37 13.64 -8.86 -11.92
C ARG A 37 14.65 -7.84 -12.45
N LEU A 38 15.84 -7.78 -11.86
CA LEU A 38 16.93 -6.94 -12.34
C LEU A 38 17.36 -7.37 -13.76
N GLU A 39 17.52 -8.66 -13.98
CA GLU A 39 17.90 -9.20 -15.30
C GLU A 39 16.84 -8.85 -16.36
N ALA A 40 15.56 -9.07 -16.06
CA ALA A 40 14.47 -8.73 -16.96
C ALA A 40 14.43 -7.22 -17.29
N LEU A 41 14.65 -6.36 -16.28
CA LEU A 41 14.70 -4.92 -16.49
C LEU A 41 15.92 -4.49 -17.31
N ARG A 42 17.10 -5.07 -17.10
CA ARG A 42 18.31 -4.77 -17.86
C ARG A 42 18.16 -5.15 -19.34
N ASN A 43 17.52 -6.29 -19.63
CA ASN A 43 17.33 -6.78 -20.98
C ASN A 43 16.24 -5.99 -21.75
N ASN A 44 15.11 -5.72 -21.11
CA ASN A 44 13.92 -5.20 -21.80
C ASN A 44 13.58 -3.75 -21.43
N GLY A 45 14.18 -3.22 -20.34
CA GLY A 45 13.72 -1.98 -19.70
C GLY A 45 12.45 -2.18 -18.89
N LEU A 46 11.92 -1.11 -18.31
CA LEU A 46 10.61 -1.10 -17.67
C LEU A 46 9.53 -0.88 -18.71
N GLN A 47 8.82 -1.96 -19.06
CA GLN A 47 7.69 -1.92 -19.99
C GLN A 47 6.36 -1.93 -19.23
N TYR A 48 5.41 -1.11 -19.66
CA TYR A 48 4.08 -1.00 -19.06
C TYR A 48 3.01 -0.72 -20.11
N LYS A 49 1.79 -1.17 -19.82
CA LYS A 49 0.62 -0.91 -20.68
C LYS A 49 0.04 0.47 -20.42
N LYS A 50 -0.15 1.25 -21.49
CA LYS A 50 -0.86 2.53 -21.50
C LYS A 50 -1.75 2.58 -22.75
N ASN A 51 -3.05 2.80 -22.56
CA ASN A 51 -4.01 2.84 -23.68
C ASN A 51 -3.91 1.63 -24.64
N GLN A 52 -3.72 0.42 -24.10
CA GLN A 52 -3.52 -0.86 -24.81
C GLN A 52 -2.18 -0.99 -25.55
N GLU A 53 -1.34 0.02 -25.56
CA GLU A 53 0.02 -0.03 -26.09
C GLU A 53 1.05 -0.39 -25.00
N VAL A 54 2.14 -1.03 -25.40
CA VAL A 54 3.27 -1.30 -24.51
C VAL A 54 4.31 -0.20 -24.70
N ILE A 55 4.54 0.57 -23.62
CA ILE A 55 5.48 1.70 -23.60
C ILE A 55 6.67 1.34 -22.71
N LYS A 56 7.85 1.81 -23.07
CA LYS A 56 9.07 1.71 -22.27
C LYS A 56 9.30 3.00 -21.48
N ALA A 57 9.47 2.90 -20.17
CA ALA A 57 9.78 4.05 -19.32
C ALA A 57 11.26 4.45 -19.42
N GLU A 58 11.54 5.73 -19.53
CA GLU A 58 12.88 6.33 -19.51
C GLU A 58 13.37 6.45 -18.05
N ILE A 59 13.97 5.36 -17.54
CA ILE A 59 14.46 5.25 -16.16
C ILE A 59 15.84 4.62 -16.10
N ARG A 60 16.60 4.94 -15.04
CA ARG A 60 17.86 4.27 -14.75
C ARG A 60 17.60 3.03 -13.89
N ILE A 61 18.17 1.89 -14.31
CA ILE A 61 18.02 0.60 -13.62
C ILE A 61 19.29 0.35 -12.80
N LEU A 62 19.11 0.12 -11.51
CA LEU A 62 20.19 -0.09 -10.54
C LEU A 62 20.14 -1.52 -10.01
N GLY A 63 21.30 -2.18 -9.98
CA GLY A 63 21.51 -3.47 -9.31
C GLY A 63 22.23 -3.33 -7.98
N GLU A 64 22.80 -2.17 -7.74
CA GLU A 64 23.52 -1.79 -6.52
C GLU A 64 23.09 -0.39 -6.10
N LEU A 65 23.12 -0.11 -4.81
CA LEU A 65 22.79 1.19 -4.23
C LEU A 65 24.01 1.73 -3.46
N PRO A 66 24.84 2.59 -4.08
CA PRO A 66 25.94 3.24 -3.37
C PRO A 66 25.44 4.14 -2.23
N ASN A 67 26.19 4.17 -1.12
CA ASN A 67 25.79 4.94 0.07
C ASN A 67 25.75 6.46 -0.18
N ASP A 68 26.56 6.96 -1.10
CA ASP A 68 26.69 8.37 -1.47
C ASP A 68 25.81 8.78 -2.67
N ASP A 69 25.09 7.85 -3.27
CA ASP A 69 24.08 8.16 -4.29
C ASP A 69 22.80 8.67 -3.61
N ILE A 70 22.65 10.00 -3.57
CA ILE A 70 21.63 10.70 -2.80
C ILE A 70 20.41 11.00 -3.67
N TYR A 71 19.22 10.72 -3.13
CA TYR A 71 17.93 10.99 -3.72
C TYR A 71 17.11 11.93 -2.83
N ASP A 72 16.28 12.78 -3.43
CA ASP A 72 15.33 13.62 -2.71
C ASP A 72 14.27 12.76 -2.00
N PHE A 73 13.83 11.70 -2.69
CA PHE A 73 12.89 10.71 -2.15
C PHE A 73 13.28 9.30 -2.56
N VAL A 74 13.28 8.39 -1.57
CA VAL A 74 13.37 6.94 -1.77
C VAL A 74 11.99 6.34 -1.50
N LEU A 75 11.31 5.82 -2.52
CA LEU A 75 10.06 5.10 -2.35
C LEU A 75 10.35 3.62 -2.10
N LEU A 76 10.12 3.16 -0.88
CA LEU A 76 10.30 1.77 -0.48
C LEU A 76 9.02 0.99 -0.77
N THR A 77 9.05 0.16 -1.82
CA THR A 77 7.89 -0.56 -2.38
C THR A 77 8.08 -2.08 -2.36
N VAL A 78 8.76 -2.57 -1.33
CA VAL A 78 8.96 -4.01 -1.09
C VAL A 78 7.77 -4.59 -0.32
N ARG A 79 7.70 -5.93 -0.24
CA ARG A 79 6.72 -6.61 0.61
C ARG A 79 7.09 -6.45 2.09
N GLU A 80 6.10 -6.62 2.98
CA GLU A 80 6.29 -6.48 4.42
C GLU A 80 7.41 -7.38 4.97
N ASN A 81 7.49 -8.61 4.52
CA ASN A 81 8.53 -9.57 4.92
C ASN A 81 9.96 -9.21 4.46
N GLN A 82 10.11 -8.27 3.55
CA GLN A 82 11.40 -7.77 3.03
C GLN A 82 11.78 -6.41 3.64
N LEU A 83 10.89 -5.82 4.44
CA LEU A 83 11.04 -4.47 4.95
C LEU A 83 12.33 -4.26 5.75
N TYR A 84 12.60 -5.11 6.72
CA TYR A 84 13.75 -4.96 7.61
C TYR A 84 15.10 -5.14 6.90
N GLU A 85 15.16 -6.05 5.92
CA GLU A 85 16.32 -6.21 5.05
C GLU A 85 16.56 -4.93 4.24
N ALA A 86 15.52 -4.40 3.62
CA ALA A 86 15.59 -3.18 2.82
C ALA A 86 15.97 -1.94 3.66
N LEU A 87 15.42 -1.79 4.86
CA LEU A 87 15.82 -0.71 5.78
C LEU A 87 17.28 -0.84 6.22
N THR A 88 17.76 -2.05 6.43
CA THR A 88 19.17 -2.31 6.79
C THR A 88 20.11 -1.92 5.65
N GLU A 89 19.74 -2.21 4.40
CA GLU A 89 20.48 -1.79 3.22
C GLU A 89 20.47 -0.25 3.05
N LEU A 90 19.33 0.39 3.30
CA LEU A 90 19.17 1.84 3.24
C LEU A 90 19.80 2.60 4.42
N LYS A 91 20.26 1.90 5.47
CA LYS A 91 20.82 2.50 6.68
C LYS A 91 21.95 3.47 6.37
N ASN A 92 22.88 3.06 5.52
CA ASN A 92 24.08 3.85 5.20
C ASN A 92 23.88 4.81 4.02
N ASN A 93 22.79 4.67 3.26
CA ASN A 93 22.48 5.63 2.19
C ASN A 93 22.08 6.98 2.79
N LYS A 94 22.61 8.07 2.24
CA LYS A 94 22.47 9.42 2.78
C LYS A 94 21.19 10.16 2.38
N SER A 95 20.28 9.53 1.65
CA SER A 95 18.98 10.13 1.29
C SER A 95 18.14 10.41 2.54
N ASN A 96 17.59 11.60 2.64
CA ASN A 96 16.94 12.07 3.87
C ASN A 96 15.48 11.61 4.02
N THR A 97 14.81 11.18 2.95
CA THR A 97 13.38 10.81 2.99
C THR A 97 13.16 9.44 2.38
N ILE A 98 12.69 8.50 3.21
CA ILE A 98 12.28 7.16 2.82
C ILE A 98 10.77 7.08 2.97
N VAL A 99 10.06 7.06 1.84
CA VAL A 99 8.60 6.92 1.77
C VAL A 99 8.25 5.44 1.81
N THR A 100 7.75 4.94 2.93
CA THR A 100 7.45 3.51 3.11
C THR A 100 6.06 3.19 2.60
N MET A 101 5.95 2.65 1.37
CA MET A 101 4.68 2.24 0.76
C MET A 101 4.34 0.78 1.10
N ILE A 102 4.27 0.47 2.38
CA ILE A 102 4.14 -0.90 2.90
C ILE A 102 2.93 -0.98 3.84
N ASN A 103 2.20 -2.07 3.74
CA ASN A 103 1.09 -2.35 4.66
C ASN A 103 1.66 -3.07 5.89
N SER A 104 1.73 -2.38 7.02
CA SER A 104 2.25 -2.94 8.29
C SER A 104 1.63 -2.24 9.48
N LEU A 105 1.46 -2.94 10.59
CA LEU A 105 1.08 -2.41 11.89
C LEU A 105 2.27 -2.23 12.83
N ASP A 106 3.47 -2.41 12.33
CA ASP A 106 4.67 -2.26 13.13
C ASP A 106 4.92 -0.79 13.50
N SER A 107 5.70 -0.59 14.55
CA SER A 107 6.03 0.75 15.02
C SER A 107 7.03 1.43 14.10
N TYR A 108 6.71 2.61 13.59
CA TYR A 108 7.65 3.42 12.79
C TYR A 108 8.95 3.76 13.54
N ASN A 109 8.92 3.81 14.88
CA ASN A 109 10.11 4.03 15.68
C ASN A 109 11.16 2.93 15.46
N LYS A 110 10.74 1.65 15.33
CA LYS A 110 11.65 0.55 15.01
C LYS A 110 12.34 0.74 13.66
N TRP A 111 11.63 1.31 12.69
CA TRP A 111 12.19 1.60 11.36
C TRP A 111 13.18 2.76 11.44
N GLU A 112 12.84 3.81 12.19
CA GLU A 112 13.74 4.94 12.43
C GLU A 112 14.98 4.55 13.23
N ASP A 113 14.87 3.58 14.14
CA ASP A 113 16.03 3.07 14.89
C ASP A 113 17.06 2.38 13.97
N ILE A 114 16.62 1.89 12.79
CA ILE A 114 17.51 1.30 11.78
C ILE A 114 18.10 2.38 10.87
N VAL A 115 17.25 3.19 10.25
CA VAL A 115 17.69 4.14 9.20
C VAL A 115 18.04 5.52 9.69
N GLY A 116 17.73 5.84 10.94
CA GLY A 116 17.91 7.16 11.55
C GLY A 116 16.60 7.93 11.72
N LYS A 117 16.53 8.69 12.80
CA LYS A 117 15.35 9.51 13.16
C LYS A 117 15.02 10.54 12.09
N GLY A 118 13.74 10.72 11.84
CA GLY A 118 13.20 11.70 10.90
C GLY A 118 13.29 11.32 9.42
N ARG A 119 13.87 10.15 9.07
CA ARG A 119 13.97 9.73 7.67
C ARG A 119 12.71 9.04 7.13
N ILE A 120 11.90 8.44 7.98
CA ILE A 120 10.70 7.71 7.55
C ILE A 120 9.54 8.67 7.28
N LEU A 121 8.92 8.52 6.12
CA LEU A 121 7.64 9.12 5.75
C LEU A 121 6.65 7.98 5.46
N PRO A 122 5.79 7.60 6.41
CA PRO A 122 4.83 6.52 6.19
C PRO A 122 3.83 6.86 5.09
N ALA A 123 3.61 5.91 4.19
CA ALA A 123 2.69 6.03 3.08
C ALA A 123 1.99 4.71 2.75
N PHE A 124 0.99 4.78 1.90
CA PHE A 124 0.34 3.62 1.30
C PHE A 124 -0.01 3.91 -0.17
N PRO A 125 0.28 2.99 -1.10
CA PRO A 125 0.04 3.24 -2.52
C PRO A 125 -1.45 3.17 -2.86
N GLY A 126 -1.89 4.06 -3.75
CA GLY A 126 -3.21 4.01 -4.37
C GLY A 126 -3.13 3.37 -5.75
N ALA A 127 -2.77 2.09 -5.83
CA ALA A 127 -2.55 1.42 -7.10
C ALA A 127 -2.69 -0.10 -6.96
N GLY A 128 -2.91 -0.77 -8.09
CA GLY A 128 -2.93 -2.23 -8.19
C GLY A 128 -2.74 -2.70 -9.61
N GLY A 129 -2.44 -3.99 -9.78
CA GLY A 129 -2.22 -4.59 -11.09
C GLY A 129 -1.37 -5.84 -11.05
N SER A 130 -0.68 -6.13 -12.16
CA SER A 130 0.18 -7.29 -12.30
C SER A 130 1.35 -7.04 -13.26
N ILE A 131 2.36 -7.86 -13.14
CA ILE A 131 3.41 -8.04 -14.14
C ILE A 131 3.18 -9.42 -14.76
N ASN A 132 3.09 -9.49 -16.09
CA ASN A 132 2.93 -10.75 -16.82
C ASN A 132 4.26 -11.50 -16.91
N ASP A 133 4.24 -12.69 -17.53
CA ASP A 133 5.43 -13.54 -17.69
C ASP A 133 6.49 -12.91 -18.59
N ASP A 134 6.11 -12.04 -19.52
CA ASP A 134 7.03 -11.27 -20.37
C ASP A 134 7.67 -10.07 -19.63
N GLY A 135 7.30 -9.84 -18.37
CA GLY A 135 7.78 -8.74 -17.55
C GLY A 135 7.08 -7.41 -17.80
N ILE A 136 6.00 -7.38 -18.59
CA ILE A 136 5.21 -6.19 -18.89
C ILE A 136 4.25 -5.88 -17.74
N LEU A 137 4.27 -4.65 -17.27
CA LEU A 137 3.39 -4.16 -16.21
C LEU A 137 2.00 -3.84 -16.79
N ASP A 138 0.96 -4.42 -16.20
CA ASP A 138 -0.44 -4.03 -16.36
C ASP A 138 -0.98 -3.58 -15.01
N ALA A 139 -0.92 -2.27 -14.76
CA ALA A 139 -1.30 -1.69 -13.48
C ALA A 139 -2.03 -0.37 -13.68
N ALA A 140 -2.82 0.02 -12.67
CA ALA A 140 -3.55 1.26 -12.68
C ALA A 140 -3.58 1.90 -11.30
N LEU A 141 -3.71 3.23 -11.28
CA LEU A 141 -4.01 3.99 -10.08
C LEU A 141 -5.45 3.72 -9.63
N THR A 142 -5.63 3.60 -8.33
CA THR A 142 -6.96 3.50 -7.75
C THR A 142 -7.65 4.87 -7.78
N PRO A 143 -8.94 4.94 -8.11
CA PRO A 143 -9.66 6.22 -8.12
C PRO A 143 -9.54 6.98 -6.79
N ARG A 144 -9.42 8.32 -6.89
CA ARG A 144 -9.21 9.22 -5.74
C ARG A 144 -10.24 9.04 -4.62
N LEU A 145 -11.49 8.75 -4.97
CA LEU A 145 -12.58 8.56 -3.99
C LEU A 145 -12.49 7.21 -3.28
N ILE A 146 -11.84 6.21 -3.89
CA ILE A 146 -11.73 4.87 -3.32
C ILE A 146 -10.50 4.81 -2.43
N GLN A 147 -9.29 4.89 -3.01
CA GLN A 147 -8.05 4.79 -2.27
C GLN A 147 -6.90 5.52 -2.99
N PRO A 148 -6.73 6.82 -2.75
CA PRO A 148 -5.57 7.54 -3.26
C PRO A 148 -4.30 7.14 -2.53
N THR A 149 -3.13 7.44 -3.08
CA THR A 149 -1.85 7.39 -2.36
C THR A 149 -1.99 8.19 -1.07
N THR A 150 -1.85 7.55 0.07
CA THR A 150 -2.09 8.18 1.37
C THR A 150 -0.78 8.23 2.15
N PHE A 151 -0.49 9.35 2.81
CA PHE A 151 0.73 9.52 3.60
C PHE A 151 0.56 10.58 4.70
N ALA A 152 1.47 10.52 5.69
CA ALA A 152 1.56 11.49 6.76
C ALA A 152 2.97 11.52 7.35
N GLU A 153 3.34 12.63 7.99
CA GLU A 153 4.43 12.61 8.97
C GLU A 153 4.08 11.71 10.16
N ILE A 154 5.10 11.09 10.76
CA ILE A 154 4.91 10.30 11.99
C ILE A 154 4.32 11.19 13.11
N SER A 155 4.75 12.46 13.20
CA SER A 155 4.22 13.44 14.14
C SER A 155 2.78 13.91 13.86
N GLY A 156 2.25 13.61 12.67
CA GLY A 156 0.96 14.11 12.19
C GLY A 156 0.98 15.57 11.71
N ASN A 157 2.10 16.27 11.85
CA ASN A 157 2.25 17.66 11.45
C ASN A 157 2.51 17.82 9.94
N LYS A 158 2.31 19.02 9.44
CA LYS A 158 2.73 19.37 8.07
C LYS A 158 4.24 19.66 8.05
N SER A 159 4.93 19.21 7.01
CA SER A 159 6.35 19.48 6.79
C SER A 159 6.60 19.89 5.35
N GLU A 160 7.80 20.45 5.09
CA GLU A 160 8.20 20.82 3.73
C GLU A 160 8.29 19.57 2.83
N ARG A 161 8.83 18.45 3.31
CA ARG A 161 8.90 17.21 2.52
C ARG A 161 7.52 16.64 2.18
N THR A 162 6.51 16.77 3.05
CA THR A 162 5.13 16.35 2.71
C THR A 162 4.49 17.28 1.69
N LYS A 163 4.88 18.54 1.66
CA LYS A 163 4.46 19.48 0.62
C LYS A 163 5.11 19.12 -0.72
N GLN A 164 6.43 18.95 -0.75
CA GLN A 164 7.19 18.53 -1.93
C GLN A 164 6.69 17.21 -2.50
N PHE A 165 6.47 16.20 -1.65
CA PHE A 165 5.93 14.91 -2.09
C PHE A 165 4.50 15.05 -2.68
N SER A 166 3.67 15.93 -2.11
CA SER A 166 2.36 16.26 -2.69
C SER A 166 2.48 16.88 -4.08
N GLU A 167 3.46 17.74 -4.30
CA GLU A 167 3.72 18.40 -5.59
C GLU A 167 4.20 17.39 -6.63
N ILE A 168 5.11 16.47 -6.25
CA ILE A 168 5.56 15.37 -7.09
C ILE A 168 4.37 14.50 -7.54
N LEU A 169 3.54 14.05 -6.59
CA LEU A 169 2.38 13.22 -6.90
C LEU A 169 1.37 13.94 -7.80
N ARG A 170 1.13 15.24 -7.54
CA ARG A 170 0.24 16.07 -8.35
C ARG A 170 0.76 16.24 -9.78
N HIS A 171 2.05 16.50 -9.94
CA HIS A 171 2.68 16.67 -11.26
C HIS A 171 2.67 15.36 -12.05
N ALA A 172 2.88 14.23 -11.39
CA ALA A 172 2.77 12.89 -11.98
C ALA A 172 1.30 12.40 -12.13
N HIS A 173 0.30 13.25 -11.91
CA HIS A 173 -1.13 12.92 -11.97
C HIS A 173 -1.55 11.76 -11.07
N ILE A 174 -0.81 11.51 -9.98
CA ILE A 174 -1.10 10.45 -9.01
C ILE A 174 -2.08 10.99 -7.95
N PRO A 175 -3.30 10.44 -7.83
CA PRO A 175 -4.23 10.84 -6.78
C PRO A 175 -3.63 10.62 -5.40
N TYR A 176 -3.69 11.64 -4.53
CA TYR A 176 -3.15 11.52 -3.19
C TYR A 176 -4.04 12.14 -2.11
N LYS A 177 -3.80 11.75 -0.88
CA LYS A 177 -4.42 12.29 0.33
C LYS A 177 -3.41 12.35 1.48
N LYS A 178 -3.34 13.48 2.16
CA LYS A 178 -2.64 13.62 3.44
C LYS A 178 -3.58 13.29 4.59
N VAL A 179 -3.11 12.54 5.55
CA VAL A 179 -3.81 12.25 6.81
C VAL A 179 -2.98 12.77 7.98
N THR A 180 -3.53 12.77 9.19
CA THR A 180 -2.80 13.21 10.39
C THR A 180 -2.22 12.05 11.18
N ASP A 181 -2.70 10.84 10.94
CA ASP A 181 -2.27 9.63 11.64
C ASP A 181 -2.27 8.47 10.65
N MET A 182 -1.08 8.15 10.13
CA MET A 182 -0.92 7.09 9.15
C MET A 182 -1.09 5.70 9.76
N HIS A 183 -0.68 5.53 11.03
CA HIS A 183 -0.87 4.25 11.72
C HIS A 183 -2.35 3.92 11.92
N LEU A 184 -3.16 4.90 12.36
CA LEU A 184 -4.61 4.73 12.45
C LEU A 184 -5.24 4.46 11.09
N TRP A 185 -4.73 5.12 10.04
CA TRP A 185 -5.22 4.89 8.69
C TRP A 185 -4.94 3.46 8.22
N GLN A 186 -3.71 2.96 8.42
CA GLN A 186 -3.33 1.58 8.08
C GLN A 186 -4.13 0.56 8.90
N LEU A 187 -4.35 0.82 10.18
CA LEU A 187 -5.18 -0.03 11.03
C LEU A 187 -6.63 -0.13 10.52
N CYS A 188 -7.23 1.00 10.12
CA CYS A 188 -8.56 1.02 9.51
C CYS A 188 -8.57 0.35 8.13
N HIS A 189 -7.50 0.47 7.35
CA HIS A 189 -7.34 -0.21 6.08
C HIS A 189 -7.32 -1.74 6.27
N LEU A 190 -6.52 -2.24 7.22
CA LEU A 190 -6.47 -3.67 7.54
C LEU A 190 -7.79 -4.19 8.11
N ALA A 191 -8.50 -3.39 8.90
CA ALA A 191 -9.84 -3.74 9.41
C ALA A 191 -10.83 -4.03 8.27
N MET A 192 -10.60 -3.45 7.08
CA MET A 192 -11.38 -3.70 5.86
C MET A 192 -10.79 -4.83 5.00
N VAL A 193 -9.50 -4.76 4.71
CA VAL A 193 -8.86 -5.65 3.73
C VAL A 193 -8.74 -7.08 4.24
N VAL A 194 -8.47 -7.28 5.54
CA VAL A 194 -8.33 -8.63 6.11
C VAL A 194 -9.62 -9.43 5.98
N PRO A 195 -10.82 -8.96 6.42
CA PRO A 195 -12.06 -9.69 6.21
C PRO A 195 -12.43 -9.94 4.73
N ILE A 196 -12.03 -9.01 3.85
CA ILE A 196 -12.24 -9.14 2.41
C ILE A 196 -11.38 -10.28 1.83
N ALA A 197 -10.11 -10.35 2.20
CA ALA A 197 -9.23 -11.43 1.77
C ALA A 197 -9.67 -12.79 2.34
N ASP A 198 -10.06 -12.82 3.63
CA ASP A 198 -10.60 -14.01 4.28
C ASP A 198 -11.80 -14.58 3.50
N ALA A 199 -12.66 -13.73 2.92
CA ALA A 199 -13.80 -14.17 2.15
C ALA A 199 -13.40 -15.03 0.94
N TYR A 200 -12.35 -14.61 0.22
CA TYR A 200 -11.83 -15.40 -0.91
C TYR A 200 -11.21 -16.72 -0.48
N TYR A 201 -10.52 -16.75 0.68
CA TYR A 201 -9.89 -17.98 1.18
C TYR A 201 -10.85 -18.96 1.82
N GLU A 202 -12.01 -18.51 2.28
CA GLU A 202 -13.07 -19.33 2.85
C GLU A 202 -14.07 -19.82 1.79
N SER A 203 -14.03 -19.24 0.60
CA SER A 203 -14.93 -19.57 -0.52
C SER A 203 -14.58 -20.92 -1.14
N ALA A 204 -15.61 -21.68 -1.49
CA ALA A 204 -15.46 -22.89 -2.29
C ALA A 204 -15.13 -22.56 -3.76
N ASP A 205 -15.66 -21.42 -4.27
CA ASP A 205 -15.38 -20.89 -5.60
C ASP A 205 -15.01 -19.40 -5.49
N PRO A 206 -13.71 -19.09 -5.25
CA PRO A 206 -13.25 -17.71 -5.06
C PRO A 206 -13.58 -16.77 -6.23
N GLU A 207 -13.74 -17.28 -7.45
CA GLU A 207 -14.09 -16.47 -8.63
C GLU A 207 -15.56 -16.03 -8.62
N LYS A 208 -16.41 -16.71 -7.82
CA LYS A 208 -17.83 -16.43 -7.69
C LYS A 208 -18.27 -16.24 -6.24
N VAL A 209 -17.34 -15.82 -5.39
CA VAL A 209 -17.58 -15.66 -3.94
C VAL A 209 -18.74 -14.73 -3.62
N GLU A 210 -19.07 -13.79 -4.51
CA GLU A 210 -20.24 -12.89 -4.39
C GLU A 210 -21.58 -13.63 -4.35
N LYS A 211 -21.65 -14.87 -4.87
CA LYS A 211 -22.84 -15.72 -4.86
C LYS A 211 -22.99 -16.51 -3.55
N GLU A 212 -21.93 -16.60 -2.76
CA GLU A 212 -21.92 -17.29 -1.47
C GLU A 212 -22.43 -16.38 -0.35
N TRP A 213 -23.77 -16.25 -0.26
CA TRP A 213 -24.43 -15.34 0.69
C TRP A 213 -23.96 -15.48 2.13
N LYS A 214 -23.67 -16.70 2.60
CA LYS A 214 -23.16 -16.96 3.94
C LYS A 214 -21.78 -16.30 4.16
N ILE A 215 -20.90 -16.37 3.17
CA ILE A 215 -19.57 -15.72 3.22
C ILE A 215 -19.71 -14.20 3.19
N MET A 216 -20.54 -13.66 2.29
CA MET A 216 -20.78 -12.22 2.21
C MET A 216 -21.34 -11.66 3.53
N ARG A 217 -22.30 -12.35 4.15
CA ARG A 217 -22.85 -11.98 5.46
C ARG A 217 -21.78 -12.04 6.57
N LYS A 218 -21.02 -13.13 6.63
CA LYS A 218 -19.91 -13.29 7.60
C LYS A 218 -18.87 -12.18 7.45
N THR A 219 -18.53 -11.81 6.21
CA THR A 219 -17.60 -10.70 5.91
C THR A 219 -18.18 -9.36 6.38
N ALA A 220 -19.46 -9.10 6.12
CA ALA A 220 -20.16 -7.91 6.61
C ALA A 220 -20.16 -7.82 8.15
N GLU A 221 -20.41 -8.94 8.84
CA GLU A 221 -20.34 -9.03 10.31
C GLU A 221 -18.94 -8.73 10.86
N ARG A 222 -17.90 -9.29 10.22
CA ARG A 222 -16.49 -9.02 10.58
C ARG A 222 -16.14 -7.55 10.38
N LEU A 223 -16.49 -6.95 9.25
CA LEU A 223 -16.26 -5.53 8.99
C LEU A 223 -16.95 -4.67 10.06
N LYS A 224 -18.23 -4.87 10.29
CA LYS A 224 -19.01 -4.10 11.27
C LYS A 224 -18.43 -4.23 12.67
N ARG A 225 -18.05 -5.45 13.09
CA ARG A 225 -17.43 -5.72 14.38
C ARG A 225 -16.08 -5.00 14.51
N ASN A 226 -15.20 -5.11 13.50
CA ASN A 226 -13.86 -4.53 13.51
C ASN A 226 -13.94 -3.00 13.60
N PHE A 227 -14.75 -2.36 12.76
CA PHE A 227 -14.88 -0.90 12.78
C PHE A 227 -15.57 -0.36 14.05
N ASN A 228 -16.58 -1.03 14.57
CA ASN A 228 -17.19 -0.66 15.85
C ASN A 228 -16.17 -0.76 16.99
N PHE A 229 -15.38 -1.83 17.02
CA PHE A 229 -14.33 -1.99 18.01
C PHE A 229 -13.28 -0.87 17.89
N LEU A 230 -12.73 -0.62 16.70
CA LEU A 230 -11.74 0.43 16.49
C LEU A 230 -12.26 1.81 16.85
N ARG A 231 -13.50 2.15 16.48
CA ARG A 231 -14.13 3.41 16.85
C ARG A 231 -14.24 3.56 18.36
N LYS A 232 -14.60 2.47 19.08
CA LYS A 232 -14.67 2.47 20.55
C LYS A 232 -13.29 2.65 21.21
N GLN A 233 -12.23 2.06 20.62
CA GLN A 233 -10.87 2.10 21.18
C GLN A 233 -10.12 3.39 20.85
N LYS A 234 -10.27 3.91 19.63
CA LYS A 234 -9.51 5.05 19.11
C LYS A 234 -10.29 6.37 19.08
N GLY A 235 -11.60 6.35 19.38
CA GLY A 235 -12.48 7.52 19.34
C GLY A 235 -12.82 8.00 17.93
N LYS A 236 -12.01 7.68 16.93
CA LYS A 236 -12.17 8.09 15.53
C LYS A 236 -11.70 7.00 14.58
N LEU A 237 -12.13 7.09 13.31
CA LEU A 237 -11.65 6.23 12.21
C LEU A 237 -10.99 7.11 11.13
N SER A 238 -10.01 6.54 10.42
CA SER A 238 -9.30 7.20 9.33
C SER A 238 -9.27 6.30 8.07
N PRO A 239 -9.75 6.75 6.91
CA PRO A 239 -10.47 8.01 6.70
C PRO A 239 -11.88 8.00 7.31
N TRP A 240 -12.46 9.19 7.56
CA TRP A 240 -13.78 9.33 8.18
C TRP A 240 -14.89 8.50 7.51
N LYS A 241 -14.84 8.31 6.20
CA LYS A 241 -15.81 7.50 5.45
C LYS A 241 -15.94 6.05 5.95
N MET A 242 -14.93 5.51 6.67
CA MET A 242 -14.98 4.16 7.25
C MET A 242 -16.07 4.02 8.34
N ASN A 243 -16.59 5.13 8.85
CA ASN A 243 -17.74 5.09 9.78
C ASN A 243 -19.00 4.45 9.15
N ILE A 244 -19.10 4.41 7.81
CA ILE A 244 -20.22 3.76 7.12
C ILE A 244 -20.39 2.31 7.57
N PHE A 245 -19.30 1.57 7.79
CA PHE A 245 -19.34 0.18 8.26
C PHE A 245 -19.94 0.03 9.67
N CYS A 246 -19.92 1.09 10.48
CA CYS A 246 -20.53 1.09 11.80
C CYS A 246 -22.06 1.26 11.73
N PHE A 247 -22.55 2.11 10.82
CA PHE A 247 -23.93 2.57 10.79
C PHE A 247 -24.84 1.78 9.88
N LEU A 248 -24.32 1.25 8.75
CA LEU A 248 -25.15 0.51 7.79
C LEU A 248 -25.79 -0.73 8.42
N PRO A 249 -27.07 -1.01 8.11
CA PRO A 249 -27.69 -2.30 8.43
C PRO A 249 -26.89 -3.46 7.84
N LEU A 250 -26.84 -4.58 8.57
CA LEU A 250 -26.05 -5.74 8.17
C LEU A 250 -26.46 -6.29 6.80
N SER A 251 -27.76 -6.36 6.54
CA SER A 251 -28.31 -6.83 5.24
C SER A 251 -27.86 -5.95 4.09
N PHE A 252 -27.92 -4.62 4.28
CA PHE A 252 -27.47 -3.68 3.25
C PHE A 252 -25.95 -3.78 2.99
N LEU A 253 -25.15 -3.90 4.05
CA LEU A 253 -23.70 -4.11 3.93
C LEU A 253 -23.38 -5.42 3.21
N THR A 254 -24.14 -6.49 3.49
CA THR A 254 -23.99 -7.79 2.80
C THR A 254 -24.24 -7.66 1.30
N ILE A 255 -25.32 -7.00 0.90
CA ILE A 255 -25.66 -6.76 -0.52
C ILE A 255 -24.58 -5.89 -1.19
N MET A 256 -24.16 -4.82 -0.53
CA MET A 256 -23.12 -3.94 -1.03
C MET A 256 -21.81 -4.70 -1.29
N LEU A 257 -21.42 -5.60 -0.38
CA LEU A 257 -20.26 -6.46 -0.56
C LEU A 257 -20.44 -7.40 -1.76
N ALA A 258 -21.57 -8.11 -1.86
CA ALA A 258 -21.82 -9.01 -2.97
C ALA A 258 -21.71 -8.27 -4.33
N VAL A 259 -22.31 -7.10 -4.45
CA VAL A 259 -22.19 -6.25 -5.66
C VAL A 259 -20.74 -5.82 -5.92
N THR A 260 -20.00 -5.45 -4.87
CA THR A 260 -18.60 -5.03 -5.02
C THR A 260 -17.70 -6.18 -5.44
N PHE A 261 -17.86 -7.35 -4.83
CA PHE A 261 -17.07 -8.54 -5.17
C PHE A 261 -17.35 -9.02 -6.59
N GLY A 262 -18.58 -8.95 -7.08
CA GLY A 262 -18.97 -9.31 -8.44
C GLY A 262 -18.65 -8.26 -9.50
N SER A 263 -18.05 -7.13 -9.13
CA SER A 263 -17.68 -6.04 -10.06
C SER A 263 -16.29 -6.22 -10.65
N SER A 264 -16.00 -5.55 -11.77
CA SER A 264 -14.65 -5.46 -12.34
C SER A 264 -13.63 -4.82 -11.37
N PHE A 265 -14.11 -3.96 -10.46
CA PHE A 265 -13.28 -3.41 -9.39
C PHE A 265 -12.91 -4.50 -8.37
N GLY A 266 -13.88 -5.32 -7.96
CA GLY A 266 -13.66 -6.47 -7.06
C GLY A 266 -12.64 -7.44 -7.63
N ASP A 267 -12.78 -7.80 -8.90
CA ASP A 267 -11.83 -8.68 -9.58
C ASP A 267 -10.42 -8.04 -9.61
N LYS A 268 -10.28 -6.84 -10.16
CA LYS A 268 -8.97 -6.22 -10.39
C LYS A 268 -8.21 -5.88 -9.11
N PHE A 269 -8.89 -5.33 -8.09
CA PHE A 269 -8.23 -4.75 -6.90
C PHE A 269 -8.36 -5.61 -5.64
N MET A 270 -9.29 -6.59 -5.60
CA MET A 270 -9.52 -7.44 -4.44
C MET A 270 -9.09 -8.89 -4.72
N TYR A 271 -9.72 -9.56 -5.69
CA TYR A 271 -9.46 -10.95 -6.01
C TYR A 271 -8.02 -11.19 -6.49
N GLN A 272 -7.56 -10.42 -7.49
CA GLN A 272 -6.21 -10.57 -8.02
C GLN A 272 -5.13 -10.32 -6.97
N HIS A 273 -5.38 -9.41 -6.03
CA HIS A 273 -4.46 -9.16 -4.92
C HIS A 273 -4.45 -10.34 -3.93
N ALA A 274 -5.60 -10.81 -3.50
CA ALA A 274 -5.71 -11.96 -2.59
C ALA A 274 -5.05 -13.22 -3.20
N ARG A 275 -5.28 -13.48 -4.48
CA ARG A 275 -4.71 -14.63 -5.21
C ARG A 275 -3.18 -14.59 -5.31
N LYS A 276 -2.59 -13.41 -5.53
CA LYS A 276 -1.14 -13.26 -5.80
C LYS A 276 -0.26 -13.19 -4.56
N ALA A 277 -0.83 -12.86 -3.40
CA ALA A 277 -0.07 -12.67 -2.18
C ALA A 277 -0.72 -13.38 -0.95
N PRO A 278 -1.04 -14.68 -1.03
CA PRO A 278 -1.77 -15.37 0.05
C PRO A 278 -0.99 -15.39 1.36
N ASP A 279 0.34 -15.55 1.30
CA ASP A 279 1.16 -15.60 2.51
C ASP A 279 1.25 -14.24 3.20
N GLU A 280 1.38 -13.16 2.43
CA GLU A 280 1.32 -11.79 2.94
C GLU A 280 -0.02 -11.51 3.62
N MET A 281 -1.14 -11.88 2.99
CA MET A 281 -2.47 -11.68 3.55
C MET A 281 -2.71 -12.50 4.81
N ARG A 282 -2.20 -13.73 4.89
CA ARG A 282 -2.26 -14.55 6.12
C ARG A 282 -1.46 -13.93 7.25
N GLU A 283 -0.30 -13.36 6.96
CA GLU A 283 0.52 -12.68 7.95
C GLU A 283 -0.16 -11.40 8.43
N LEU A 284 -0.70 -10.58 7.54
CA LEU A 284 -1.49 -9.40 7.88
C LEU A 284 -2.74 -9.74 8.70
N HIS A 285 -3.40 -10.87 8.41
CA HIS A 285 -4.50 -11.38 9.23
C HIS A 285 -4.05 -11.64 10.67
N LYS A 286 -2.94 -12.37 10.87
CA LYS A 286 -2.40 -12.66 12.20
C LYS A 286 -2.03 -11.38 12.94
N GLN A 287 -1.30 -10.48 12.30
CA GLN A 287 -0.86 -9.20 12.87
C GLN A 287 -2.06 -8.34 13.27
N PHE A 288 -3.06 -8.22 12.42
CA PHE A 288 -4.25 -7.43 12.68
C PHE A 288 -5.02 -7.95 13.90
N TYR A 289 -5.36 -9.23 13.94
CA TYR A 289 -6.12 -9.78 15.06
C TYR A 289 -5.30 -9.87 16.36
N ALA A 290 -3.98 -10.07 16.30
CA ALA A 290 -3.11 -9.95 17.46
C ALA A 290 -3.09 -8.52 18.01
N TYR A 291 -3.03 -7.51 17.13
CA TYR A 291 -3.12 -6.10 17.52
C TYR A 291 -4.46 -5.78 18.17
N MET A 292 -5.57 -6.25 17.58
CA MET A 292 -6.92 -6.07 18.13
C MET A 292 -7.06 -6.70 19.53
N LYS A 293 -6.46 -7.87 19.75
CA LYS A 293 -6.43 -8.55 21.04
C LYS A 293 -5.68 -7.71 22.09
N LYS A 294 -4.48 -7.24 21.76
CA LYS A 294 -3.68 -6.35 22.65
C LYS A 294 -4.45 -5.07 23.02
N LEU A 295 -5.12 -4.45 22.07
CA LEU A 295 -5.96 -3.28 22.36
C LEU A 295 -7.11 -3.58 23.32
N LYS A 296 -7.66 -4.78 23.26
CA LYS A 296 -8.71 -5.21 24.19
C LYS A 296 -8.16 -5.42 25.60
N GLU A 297 -7.02 -6.11 25.72
CA GLU A 297 -6.34 -6.42 26.99
C GLU A 297 -5.90 -5.13 27.71
N ALA A 298 -5.20 -4.24 27.03
CA ALA A 298 -4.73 -2.96 27.58
C ALA A 298 -5.85 -2.09 28.20
N ARG A 299 -7.09 -2.29 27.79
CA ARG A 299 -8.23 -1.58 28.37
C ARG A 299 -8.69 -2.17 29.70
N TYR A 300 -8.49 -3.47 29.93
CA TYR A 300 -8.87 -4.09 31.20
C TYR A 300 -7.84 -3.84 32.31
N GLU A 301 -6.59 -3.47 31.95
CA GLU A 301 -5.55 -3.11 32.91
C GLU A 301 -5.68 -1.65 33.43
N ILE A 302 -6.52 -0.81 32.80
CA ILE A 302 -6.74 0.61 33.15
C ILE A 302 -8.02 0.80 33.95
N LEU A 303 -8.89 -0.23 34.07
CA LEU A 303 -10.13 -0.23 34.86
C LEU A 303 -9.96 -0.99 36.16
#